data_0d731426c4d95146c379ece6247b4035
#
_entry.id   0d731426c4d95146c379ece6247b4035
#
_cell.length_a   1.000
_cell.length_b   1.000
_cell.length_c   1.000
_cell.angle_alpha   90.00
_cell.angle_beta   90.00
_cell.angle_gamma   90.00
#
_symmetry.space_group_name_H-M   'P 1'
#
loop_
_entity.id
_entity.type
_entity.pdbx_description
1 polymer ?
#
loop_
_entity_poly.entity_id
_entity_poly.type
_entity_poly.pdbx_seq_one_letter_code
_entity_poly.pdbx_strand_id
1 'polypeptide(L)'
;MNLAEHSLQQVFEHHRKRGNAENFVREGKYGFHLKNFPCEKLLANQAWVAFAQIAHNLIRWVAILDNPDSPGFAKKIRDDFIFHPGRVIHHARQVFVRTSVKMKEVLEKIEGWQFPDFNAARVMSVPSG
;
A
#
# COMPACT_ATOMS: atom_id res chain seq x y z
N MET A 1 -23.60 -14.80 12.00
CA MET A 1 -23.12 -16.00 11.31
C MET A 1 -23.64 -17.21 12.10
N ASN A 2 -24.38 -18.10 11.47
CA ASN A 2 -24.91 -19.28 12.14
C ASN A 2 -23.83 -20.39 12.13
N LEU A 3 -23.24 -20.69 13.27
CA LEU A 3 -22.12 -21.62 13.43
C LEU A 3 -22.49 -23.08 13.10
N ALA A 4 -23.79 -23.41 13.12
CA ALA A 4 -24.28 -24.77 12.91
C ALA A 4 -24.19 -25.27 11.45
N GLU A 5 -24.00 -24.35 10.47
CA GLU A 5 -23.97 -24.66 9.04
C GLU A 5 -22.55 -24.65 8.44
N HIS A 6 -21.51 -24.36 9.25
CA HIS A 6 -20.15 -24.21 8.75
C HIS A 6 -19.21 -25.28 9.34
N SER A 7 -18.31 -25.79 8.49
CA SER A 7 -17.23 -26.66 8.97
C SER A 7 -16.28 -25.88 9.88
N LEU A 8 -15.60 -26.57 10.80
CA LEU A 8 -14.60 -25.98 11.69
C LEU A 8 -13.54 -25.17 10.91
N GLN A 9 -13.15 -25.64 9.73
CA GLN A 9 -12.18 -24.98 8.88
C GLN A 9 -12.69 -23.64 8.32
N GLN A 10 -13.95 -23.57 7.92
CA GLN A 10 -14.59 -22.32 7.46
C GLN A 10 -14.74 -21.31 8.60
N VAL A 11 -15.04 -21.75 9.82
CA VAL A 11 -15.08 -20.89 10.99
C VAL A 11 -13.70 -20.32 11.30
N PHE A 12 -12.64 -21.14 11.17
CA PHE A 12 -11.25 -20.71 11.41
C PHE A 12 -10.79 -19.69 10.38
N GLU A 13 -11.09 -19.90 9.10
CA GLU A 13 -10.78 -18.95 8.02
C GLU A 13 -11.50 -17.62 8.19
N HIS A 14 -12.77 -17.67 8.61
CA HIS A 14 -13.53 -16.46 8.90
C HIS A 14 -12.92 -15.65 10.07
N HIS A 15 -12.46 -16.31 11.11
CA HIS A 15 -11.76 -15.68 12.23
C HIS A 15 -10.42 -15.05 11.80
N ARG A 16 -9.66 -15.70 10.91
CA ARG A 16 -8.42 -15.12 10.35
C ARG A 16 -8.68 -13.84 9.56
N LYS A 17 -9.78 -13.79 8.78
CA LYS A 17 -10.17 -12.58 8.03
C LYS A 17 -10.45 -11.40 8.97
N ARG A 18 -11.03 -11.63 10.14
CA ARG A 18 -11.25 -10.60 11.16
C ARG A 18 -9.92 -10.03 11.69
N GLY A 19 -8.95 -10.89 11.98
CA GLY A 19 -7.61 -10.45 12.41
C GLY A 19 -6.92 -9.54 11.39
N ASN A 20 -7.13 -9.77 10.10
CA ASN A 20 -6.64 -8.89 9.03
C ASN A 20 -7.30 -7.51 9.07
N ALA A 21 -8.61 -7.42 9.33
CA ALA A 21 -9.31 -6.13 9.45
C ALA A 21 -8.77 -5.31 10.62
N GLU A 22 -8.50 -5.94 11.76
CA GLU A 22 -7.89 -5.29 12.93
C GLU A 22 -6.47 -4.78 12.63
N ASN A 23 -5.68 -5.51 11.84
CA ASN A 23 -4.37 -5.08 11.38
C ASN A 23 -4.46 -3.86 10.47
N PHE A 24 -5.42 -3.78 9.54
CA PHE A 24 -5.62 -2.60 8.68
C PHE A 24 -6.04 -1.37 9.48
N VAL A 25 -6.91 -1.52 10.48
CA VAL A 25 -7.27 -0.42 11.39
C VAL A 25 -6.04 0.07 12.16
N ARG A 26 -5.20 -0.84 12.64
CA ARG A 26 -3.95 -0.51 13.31
C ARG A 26 -2.96 0.21 12.38
N GLU A 27 -2.82 -0.24 11.15
CA GLU A 27 -2.01 0.47 10.14
C GLU A 27 -2.52 1.89 9.89
N GLY A 28 -3.82 2.08 9.72
CA GLY A 28 -4.42 3.40 9.57
C GLY A 28 -4.09 4.33 10.74
N LYS A 29 -4.25 3.84 11.96
CA LYS A 29 -3.99 4.63 13.18
C LYS A 29 -2.53 5.02 13.35
N TYR A 30 -1.60 4.08 13.19
CA TYR A 30 -0.18 4.26 13.52
C TYR A 30 0.70 4.49 12.28
N GLY A 31 0.35 3.89 11.15
CA GLY A 31 1.08 4.03 9.91
C GLY A 31 0.74 5.30 9.12
N PHE A 32 -0.50 5.76 9.21
CA PHE A 32 -1.02 6.92 8.47
C PHE A 32 -1.53 8.04 9.39
N HIS A 33 -1.17 7.99 10.67
CA HIS A 33 -1.50 9.02 11.68
C HIS A 33 -2.99 9.35 11.84
N LEU A 34 -3.89 8.41 11.53
CA LEU A 34 -5.34 8.60 11.70
C LEU A 34 -5.80 8.57 13.17
N LYS A 35 -4.88 8.38 14.12
CA LYS A 35 -5.17 8.45 15.54
C LYS A 35 -5.46 9.88 16.00
N ASN A 36 -4.77 10.87 15.42
CA ASN A 36 -4.89 12.27 15.78
C ASN A 36 -5.22 13.08 14.53
N PHE A 37 -6.28 13.85 14.60
CA PHE A 37 -6.65 14.76 13.51
C PHE A 37 -5.81 16.05 13.58
N PRO A 38 -5.41 16.62 12.41
CA PRO A 38 -4.51 17.78 12.38
C PRO A 38 -5.18 19.09 12.78
N CYS A 39 -6.51 19.18 12.80
CA CYS A 39 -7.21 20.39 13.14
C CYS A 39 -8.65 20.14 13.64
N GLU A 40 -9.33 21.18 14.11
CA GLU A 40 -10.72 21.12 14.61
C GLU A 40 -11.78 21.19 13.51
N LYS A 41 -11.40 21.49 12.26
CA LYS A 41 -12.34 21.66 11.16
C LYS A 41 -12.69 20.30 10.54
N LEU A 42 -13.99 19.95 10.57
CA LEU A 42 -14.47 18.66 10.08
C LEU A 42 -14.10 18.39 8.61
N LEU A 43 -14.31 19.35 7.71
CA LEU A 43 -14.01 19.17 6.28
C LEU A 43 -12.51 18.94 6.01
N ALA A 44 -11.63 19.63 6.74
CA ALA A 44 -10.19 19.41 6.62
C ALA A 44 -9.79 18.03 7.13
N ASN A 45 -10.39 17.55 8.22
CA ASN A 45 -10.16 16.20 8.73
C ASN A 45 -10.70 15.12 7.78
N GLN A 46 -11.83 15.36 7.12
CA GLN A 46 -12.35 14.46 6.07
C GLN A 46 -11.37 14.36 4.88
N ALA A 47 -10.84 15.50 4.42
CA ALA A 47 -9.81 15.50 3.38
C ALA A 47 -8.53 14.75 3.82
N TRP A 48 -8.09 14.97 5.06
CA TRP A 48 -6.97 14.23 5.65
C TRP A 48 -7.18 12.71 5.62
N VAL A 49 -8.35 12.24 6.04
CA VAL A 49 -8.69 10.80 6.01
C VAL A 49 -8.72 10.28 4.59
N ALA A 50 -9.28 11.03 3.63
CA ALA A 50 -9.31 10.62 2.22
C ALA A 50 -7.89 10.47 1.64
N PHE A 51 -6.98 11.41 1.90
CA PHE A 51 -5.58 11.29 1.48
C PHE A 51 -4.87 10.11 2.15
N ALA A 52 -5.11 9.88 3.44
CA ALA A 52 -4.54 8.74 4.15
C ALA A 52 -5.03 7.40 3.57
N GLN A 53 -6.31 7.31 3.16
CA GLN A 53 -6.86 6.12 2.49
C GLN A 53 -6.22 5.89 1.12
N ILE A 54 -6.04 6.94 0.32
CA ILE A 54 -5.35 6.84 -0.98
C ILE A 54 -3.93 6.35 -0.78
N ALA A 55 -3.18 6.96 0.14
CA ALA A 55 -1.81 6.56 0.46
C ALA A 55 -1.72 5.10 0.96
N HIS A 56 -2.66 4.68 1.80
CA HIS A 56 -2.74 3.29 2.25
C HIS A 56 -2.98 2.33 1.09
N ASN A 57 -3.92 2.65 0.19
CA ASN A 57 -4.23 1.79 -0.96
C ASN A 57 -3.03 1.69 -1.91
N LEU A 58 -2.32 2.79 -2.16
CA LEU A 58 -1.11 2.78 -2.99
C LEU A 58 -0.01 1.91 -2.37
N ILE A 59 0.25 2.03 -1.08
CA ILE A 59 1.23 1.18 -0.38
C ILE A 59 0.80 -0.29 -0.39
N ARG A 60 -0.49 -0.57 -0.22
CA ARG A 60 -1.01 -1.95 -0.33
C ARG A 60 -0.84 -2.51 -1.73
N TRP A 61 -1.02 -1.69 -2.75
CA TRP A 61 -0.79 -2.09 -4.12
C TRP A 61 0.68 -2.43 -4.38
N VAL A 62 1.61 -1.58 -3.93
CA VAL A 62 3.05 -1.86 -3.97
C VAL A 62 3.38 -3.16 -3.23
N ALA A 63 2.78 -3.40 -2.06
CA ALA A 63 2.99 -4.62 -1.29
C ALA A 63 2.54 -5.89 -2.04
N ILE A 64 1.45 -5.81 -2.80
CA ILE A 64 0.94 -6.92 -3.62
C ILE A 64 1.86 -7.16 -4.83
N LEU A 65 2.35 -6.11 -5.49
CA LEU A 65 3.31 -6.23 -6.58
C LEU A 65 4.64 -6.82 -6.11
N ASP A 66 5.05 -6.48 -4.88
CA ASP A 66 6.27 -7.02 -4.27
C ASP A 66 6.16 -8.50 -3.92
N ASN A 67 5.09 -8.88 -3.26
CA ASN A 67 4.81 -10.26 -2.85
C ASN A 67 3.30 -10.53 -2.81
N PRO A 68 2.73 -11.12 -3.89
CA PRO A 68 1.29 -11.39 -3.98
C PRO A 68 0.78 -12.34 -2.91
N ASP A 69 1.57 -13.36 -2.56
CA ASP A 69 1.16 -14.41 -1.63
C ASP A 69 1.14 -13.94 -0.17
N SER A 70 2.06 -13.02 0.18
CA SER A 70 2.18 -12.50 1.53
C SER A 70 2.54 -11.01 1.53
N PRO A 71 1.60 -10.13 1.17
CA PRO A 71 1.85 -8.70 1.06
C PRO A 71 2.28 -8.08 2.39
N GLY A 72 3.40 -7.38 2.39
CA GLY A 72 3.96 -6.73 3.57
C GLY A 72 3.07 -5.61 4.12
N PHE A 73 3.25 -5.27 5.39
CA PHE A 73 2.59 -4.12 6.01
C PHE A 73 3.23 -2.79 5.56
N ALA A 74 2.49 -1.69 5.68
CA ALA A 74 2.89 -0.37 5.20
C ALA A 74 4.25 0.10 5.73
N LYS A 75 4.58 -0.22 6.97
CA LYS A 75 5.90 0.10 7.54
C LYS A 75 7.02 -0.60 6.78
N LYS A 76 6.89 -1.92 6.55
CA LYS A 76 7.89 -2.70 5.82
C LYS A 76 8.09 -2.16 4.41
N ILE A 77 7.01 -1.87 3.69
CA ILE A 77 7.07 -1.34 2.31
C ILE A 77 7.78 0.03 2.29
N ARG A 78 7.50 0.91 3.25
CA ARG A 78 8.23 2.20 3.34
C ARG A 78 9.71 2.01 3.63
N ASP A 79 10.06 1.12 4.55
CA ASP A 79 11.44 0.83 4.91
C ASP A 79 12.21 0.18 3.74
N ASP A 80 11.54 -0.67 2.94
CA ASP A 80 12.14 -1.38 1.83
C ASP A 80 12.20 -0.57 0.52
N PHE A 81 11.24 0.34 0.26
CA PHE A 81 11.12 1.03 -1.04
C PHE A 81 11.29 2.55 -0.96
N ILE A 82 11.04 3.19 0.18
CA ILE A 82 11.01 4.65 0.29
C ILE A 82 12.17 5.19 1.12
N PHE A 83 12.42 4.61 2.30
CA PHE A 83 13.42 5.13 3.24
C PHE A 83 14.82 4.59 2.94
N HIS A 84 15.42 5.05 1.83
CA HIS A 84 16.78 4.73 1.49
C HIS A 84 17.71 5.94 1.61
N PRO A 85 18.88 5.78 2.25
CA PRO A 85 19.88 6.84 2.30
C PRO A 85 20.45 7.08 0.90
N GLY A 86 20.51 8.35 0.50
CA GLY A 86 21.10 8.77 -0.76
C GLY A 86 21.87 10.06 -0.60
N ARG A 87 22.92 10.26 -1.42
CA ARG A 87 23.69 11.50 -1.50
C ARG A 87 23.55 12.10 -2.88
N VAL A 88 23.09 13.33 -2.95
CA VAL A 88 23.07 14.11 -4.18
C VAL A 88 24.45 14.70 -4.42
N ILE A 89 25.02 14.48 -5.60
CA ILE A 89 26.33 14.96 -6.02
C ILE A 89 26.15 15.79 -7.29
N HIS A 90 26.65 17.02 -7.28
CA HIS A 90 26.72 17.88 -8.46
C HIS A 90 28.11 17.78 -9.08
N HIS A 91 28.19 17.34 -10.31
CA HIS A 91 29.45 17.29 -11.05
C HIS A 91 29.21 17.62 -12.53
N ALA A 92 30.06 18.50 -13.09
CA ALA A 92 30.05 18.87 -14.52
C ALA A 92 28.65 19.26 -15.06
N ARG A 93 27.85 20.07 -14.35
CA ARG A 93 26.47 20.47 -14.66
C ARG A 93 25.45 19.33 -14.66
N GLN A 94 25.83 18.16 -14.14
CA GLN A 94 24.93 17.01 -13.97
C GLN A 94 24.68 16.76 -12.49
N VAL A 95 23.51 16.21 -12.20
CA VAL A 95 23.12 15.81 -10.87
C VAL A 95 23.13 14.28 -10.80
N PHE A 96 23.92 13.74 -9.91
CA PHE A 96 23.99 12.31 -9.65
C PHE A 96 23.42 12.02 -8.28
N VAL A 97 22.63 10.95 -8.18
CA VAL A 97 22.17 10.43 -6.90
C VAL A 97 22.95 9.16 -6.59
N ARG A 98 23.82 9.22 -5.60
CA ARG A 98 24.56 8.06 -5.10
C ARG A 98 23.72 7.36 -4.05
N THR A 99 23.30 6.15 -4.29
CA THR A 99 22.48 5.35 -3.39
C THR A 99 23.23 4.12 -2.90
N SER A 100 22.63 3.40 -1.94
CA SER A 100 23.15 2.11 -1.48
C SER A 100 22.94 1.01 -2.53
N VAL A 101 23.71 -0.08 -2.41
CA VAL A 101 23.53 -1.29 -3.25
C VAL A 101 22.10 -1.84 -3.14
N LYS A 102 21.52 -1.80 -1.95
CA LYS A 102 20.12 -2.21 -1.71
C LYS A 102 19.12 -1.42 -2.57
N MET A 103 19.37 -0.14 -2.82
CA MET A 103 18.49 0.67 -3.68
C MET A 103 18.57 0.24 -5.15
N LYS A 104 19.72 -0.23 -5.62
CA LYS A 104 19.86 -0.78 -6.97
C LYS A 104 18.97 -2.01 -7.13
N GLU A 105 19.00 -2.95 -6.17
CA GLU A 105 18.15 -4.14 -6.15
C GLU A 105 16.65 -3.77 -6.16
N VAL A 106 16.26 -2.74 -5.41
CA VAL A 106 14.89 -2.22 -5.38
C VAL A 106 14.47 -1.66 -6.73
N LEU A 107 15.33 -0.89 -7.41
CA LEU A 107 15.04 -0.33 -8.73
C LEU A 107 14.89 -1.44 -9.79
N GLU A 108 15.80 -2.40 -9.81
CA GLU A 108 15.73 -3.56 -10.70
C GLU A 108 14.43 -4.36 -10.49
N LYS A 109 14.01 -4.50 -9.23
CA LYS A 109 12.74 -5.15 -8.88
C LYS A 109 11.53 -4.37 -9.39
N ILE A 110 11.51 -3.04 -9.22
CA ILE A 110 10.43 -2.16 -9.71
C ILE A 110 10.34 -2.20 -11.24
N GLU A 111 11.47 -2.20 -11.93
CA GLU A 111 11.51 -2.31 -13.41
C GLU A 111 10.91 -3.63 -13.90
N GLY A 112 11.02 -4.70 -13.12
CA GLY A 112 10.42 -6.01 -13.41
C GLY A 112 8.91 -6.09 -13.13
N TRP A 113 8.30 -5.11 -12.48
CA TRP A 113 6.87 -5.15 -12.16
C TRP A 113 6.00 -4.96 -13.40
N GLN A 114 5.05 -5.86 -13.55
CA GLN A 114 4.01 -5.72 -14.58
C GLN A 114 2.84 -4.94 -13.99
N PHE A 115 2.65 -3.71 -14.45
CA PHE A 115 1.50 -2.90 -14.08
C PHE A 115 0.29 -3.32 -14.91
N PRO A 116 -0.91 -3.40 -14.30
CA PRO A 116 -2.14 -3.63 -15.04
C PRO A 116 -2.33 -2.55 -16.12
N ASP A 117 -2.69 -2.98 -17.33
CA ASP A 117 -3.03 -2.03 -18.38
C ASP A 117 -4.41 -1.39 -18.06
N PHE A 118 -4.37 -0.18 -17.53
CA PHE A 118 -5.57 0.58 -17.19
C PHE A 118 -6.41 0.96 -18.42
N ASN A 119 -5.83 0.91 -19.62
CA ASN A 119 -6.58 1.16 -20.86
C ASN A 119 -7.41 -0.06 -21.28
N ALA A 120 -6.97 -1.27 -20.98
CA ALA A 120 -7.71 -2.50 -21.27
C ALA A 120 -9.04 -2.57 -20.48
N ALA A 121 -9.09 -2.05 -19.26
CA ALA A 121 -10.31 -1.99 -18.45
C ALA A 121 -11.38 -1.02 -18.99
N ARG A 122 -11.01 -0.09 -19.87
CA ARG A 122 -11.94 0.91 -20.45
C ARG A 122 -12.73 0.37 -21.65
N VAL A 123 -12.41 -0.82 -22.13
CA VAL A 123 -13.07 -1.44 -23.30
C VAL A 123 -14.23 -2.37 -22.91
N MET A 124 -14.53 -2.55 -21.62
CA MET A 124 -15.80 -3.15 -21.24
C MET A 124 -16.89 -2.12 -21.49
N SER A 125 -17.39 -2.13 -22.74
CA SER A 125 -18.56 -1.39 -23.20
C SER A 125 -19.70 -1.57 -22.23
N VAL A 126 -20.22 -0.46 -21.72
CA VAL A 126 -21.54 -0.42 -21.09
C VAL A 126 -22.52 -0.97 -22.13
N PRO A 127 -23.27 -2.05 -21.87
CA PRO A 127 -24.30 -2.48 -22.79
C PRO A 127 -25.32 -1.37 -22.85
N SER A 128 -25.49 -0.82 -24.06
CA SER A 128 -26.59 0.09 -24.38
C SER A 128 -27.89 -0.68 -24.23
N GLY A 129 -28.59 -0.45 -23.11
CA GLY A 129 -29.98 -0.83 -22.93
C GLY A 129 -30.89 0.23 -23.52
#